data_ec8555c44f053d0eea4545f69520a0b3
#
_entry.id   ec8555c44f053d0eea4545f69520a0b3
#
_cell.length_a   1.000
_cell.length_b   1.000
_cell.length_c   1.000
_cell.angle_alpha   90.00
_cell.angle_beta   90.00
_cell.angle_gamma   90.00
#
_symmetry.space_group_name_H-M   'P 1'
#
loop_
_entity.id
_entity.type
_entity.pdbx_description
1 polymer ?
#
loop_
_entity_poly.entity_id
_entity_poly.type
_entity_poly.pdbx_seq_one_letter_code
_entity_poly.pdbx_strand_id
1 'polypeptide(L)'
;MCTEPHKRGTGRRPADIHRERQILATAWARDSDPGLTTEEQALLEELARKHRVAGVADTDPLPMIGVAQLYRRDVPDLLAGPDGCDLLQVFWCPFDRHGPTGYGMSLDLRWRRSSEVAEVLAAPPRPAVVGFEGYVPEPCVLHPEQVATYPFAGLLPEDLRARIYAWEEALEEEAEETVDDDAPEAPTYQHDLSIPPGWRAGGFASWHKTDPSPMDCRTCTAPMDLLLTIDSKEWDGGSGSWKPIEEQDLPTHRFATPTEVAVGNWGQLNVFACPVPSHPHRWSIQ
;
A
#
# COMPACT_ATOMS: atom_id res chain seq x y z
N MET A 1 16.08 -0.04 11.98
CA MET A 1 16.44 1.38 12.32
C MET A 1 16.80 2.10 11.04
N CYS A 2 16.18 3.26 10.78
CA CYS A 2 16.61 4.14 9.69
C CYS A 2 17.80 4.98 10.15
N THR A 3 18.86 5.02 9.34
CA THR A 3 20.09 5.77 9.61
C THR A 3 20.40 6.85 8.57
N GLU A 4 19.57 6.95 7.50
CA GLU A 4 19.75 8.00 6.50
C GLU A 4 19.47 9.39 7.11
N PRO A 5 20.27 10.41 6.83
CA PRO A 5 20.07 11.75 7.36
C PRO A 5 18.77 12.39 6.84
N HIS A 6 17.92 12.89 7.73
CA HIS A 6 16.74 13.70 7.40
C HIS A 6 16.19 14.37 8.68
N LYS A 7 15.27 15.31 8.55
CA LYS A 7 14.73 16.06 9.69
C LYS A 7 13.85 15.18 10.58
N ARG A 8 14.44 14.46 11.51
CA ARG A 8 13.82 13.47 12.40
C ARG A 8 13.18 14.03 13.66
N GLY A 9 13.63 15.21 14.07
CA GLY A 9 13.19 15.83 15.31
C GLY A 9 11.86 16.57 15.25
N THR A 10 11.23 16.67 14.07
CA THR A 10 9.97 17.43 13.89
C THR A 10 8.97 16.64 13.06
N GLY A 11 7.78 16.44 13.60
CA GLY A 11 6.69 15.72 12.95
C GLY A 11 5.48 15.61 13.86
N ARG A 12 4.48 14.84 13.43
CA ARG A 12 3.29 14.51 14.23
C ARG A 12 3.60 13.33 15.14
N ARG A 13 2.98 13.29 16.30
CA ARG A 13 3.06 12.10 17.17
C ARG A 13 2.13 11.00 16.65
N PRO A 14 2.55 9.74 16.59
CA PRO A 14 1.68 8.63 16.16
C PRO A 14 0.37 8.55 16.95
N ALA A 15 0.41 8.83 18.25
CA ALA A 15 -0.79 8.84 19.09
C ALA A 15 -1.82 9.91 18.68
N ASP A 16 -1.36 11.08 18.22
CA ASP A 16 -2.23 12.16 17.74
C ASP A 16 -2.91 11.75 16.42
N ILE A 17 -2.19 11.06 15.53
CA ILE A 17 -2.72 10.53 14.27
C ILE A 17 -3.82 9.49 14.54
N HIS A 18 -3.56 8.52 15.42
CA HIS A 18 -4.59 7.53 15.78
C HIS A 18 -5.82 8.19 16.42
N ARG A 19 -5.61 9.20 17.27
CA ARG A 19 -6.72 9.93 17.90
C ARG A 19 -7.56 10.70 16.89
N GLU A 20 -6.92 11.36 15.94
CA GLU A 20 -7.60 12.03 14.81
C GLU A 20 -8.49 11.07 14.04
N ARG A 21 -7.95 9.91 13.62
CA ARG A 21 -8.70 8.88 12.89
C ARG A 21 -9.91 8.38 13.67
N GLN A 22 -9.77 8.17 14.99
CA GLN A 22 -10.89 7.78 15.84
C GLN A 22 -12.00 8.84 15.88
N ILE A 23 -11.65 10.13 15.94
CA ILE A 23 -12.62 11.24 15.93
C ILE A 23 -13.35 11.25 14.59
N LEU A 24 -12.61 11.19 13.48
CA LEU A 24 -13.18 11.18 12.13
C LEU A 24 -14.09 9.96 11.91
N ALA A 25 -13.66 8.77 12.29
CA ALA A 25 -14.47 7.56 12.18
C ALA A 25 -15.77 7.67 13.01
N THR A 26 -15.67 8.23 14.22
CA THR A 26 -16.85 8.47 15.07
C THR A 26 -17.80 9.50 14.45
N ALA A 27 -17.26 10.57 13.86
CA ALA A 27 -18.06 11.60 13.21
C ALA A 27 -18.80 11.05 11.97
N TRP A 28 -18.12 10.26 11.14
CA TRP A 28 -18.71 9.66 9.93
C TRP A 28 -19.72 8.54 10.22
N ALA A 29 -19.66 7.91 11.40
CA ALA A 29 -20.61 6.89 11.81
C ALA A 29 -21.95 7.48 12.35
N ARG A 30 -22.13 8.80 12.37
CA ARG A 30 -23.38 9.44 12.82
C ARG A 30 -24.43 9.40 11.72
N ASP A 31 -25.60 8.88 12.03
CA ASP A 31 -26.73 8.69 11.09
C ASP A 31 -27.28 9.98 10.45
N SER A 32 -26.95 11.13 10.96
CA SER A 32 -27.55 12.42 10.55
C SER A 32 -26.60 13.38 9.84
N ASP A 33 -25.42 12.96 9.44
CA ASP A 33 -24.39 13.79 8.80
C ASP A 33 -24.28 15.25 9.36
N PRO A 34 -24.11 15.41 10.66
CA PRO A 34 -23.96 16.75 11.24
C PRO A 34 -22.55 17.32 10.98
N GLY A 35 -21.71 16.57 10.26
CA GLY A 35 -20.31 16.91 10.11
C GLY A 35 -19.55 16.87 11.44
N LEU A 36 -18.42 17.57 11.49
CA LEU A 36 -17.63 17.74 12.71
C LEU A 36 -18.23 18.86 13.59
N THR A 37 -18.34 18.62 14.88
CA THR A 37 -18.66 19.67 15.83
C THR A 37 -17.53 20.69 15.94
N THR A 38 -17.82 21.88 16.45
CA THR A 38 -16.79 22.93 16.68
C THR A 38 -15.68 22.44 17.63
N GLU A 39 -16.05 21.66 18.65
CA GLU A 39 -15.10 21.07 19.60
C GLU A 39 -14.19 20.02 18.94
N GLU A 40 -14.76 19.17 18.10
CA GLU A 40 -13.99 18.19 17.32
C GLU A 40 -13.05 18.87 16.33
N GLN A 41 -13.51 19.92 15.63
CA GLN A 41 -12.65 20.71 14.73
C GLN A 41 -11.47 21.32 15.47
N ALA A 42 -11.71 21.97 16.63
CA ALA A 42 -10.65 22.53 17.44
C ALA A 42 -9.64 21.48 17.92
N LEU A 43 -10.14 20.28 18.30
CA LEU A 43 -9.28 19.17 18.71
C LEU A 43 -8.46 18.62 17.54
N LEU A 44 -9.05 18.46 16.36
CA LEU A 44 -8.34 18.03 15.15
C LEU A 44 -7.22 19.01 14.76
N GLU A 45 -7.48 20.32 14.86
CA GLU A 45 -6.46 21.36 14.64
C GLU A 45 -5.28 21.25 15.63
N GLU A 46 -5.56 20.89 16.90
CA GLU A 46 -4.52 20.64 17.88
C GLU A 46 -3.71 19.37 17.54
N LEU A 47 -4.39 18.27 17.22
CA LEU A 47 -3.76 16.98 16.89
C LEU A 47 -2.93 17.06 15.59
N ALA A 48 -3.28 17.93 14.65
CA ALA A 48 -2.55 18.14 13.42
C ALA A 48 -1.19 18.86 13.62
N ARG A 49 -0.92 19.40 14.82
CA ARG A 49 0.31 20.15 15.07
C ARG A 49 1.55 19.27 15.02
N LYS A 50 2.60 19.82 14.40
CA LYS A 50 3.92 19.20 14.40
C LYS A 50 4.65 19.53 15.69
N HIS A 51 5.28 18.52 16.27
CA HIS A 51 6.06 18.63 17.49
C HIS A 51 7.55 18.52 17.19
N ARG A 52 8.36 19.25 17.94
CA ARG A 52 9.83 19.08 17.95
C ARG A 52 10.22 18.26 19.18
N VAL A 53 10.94 17.19 18.95
CA VAL A 53 11.51 16.37 20.04
C VAL A 53 12.87 16.92 20.42
N ALA A 54 13.00 17.34 21.68
CA ALA A 54 14.26 17.85 22.20
C ALA A 54 15.31 16.70 22.26
N GLY A 55 16.57 17.01 21.92
CA GLY A 55 17.67 16.05 21.99
C GLY A 55 17.74 15.03 20.85
N VAL A 56 16.87 15.11 19.86
CA VAL A 56 16.94 14.27 18.65
C VAL A 56 17.65 15.05 17.55
N ALA A 57 18.80 14.53 17.12
CA ALA A 57 19.52 15.05 15.97
C ALA A 57 19.00 14.41 14.66
N ASP A 58 19.17 15.09 13.53
CA ASP A 58 18.74 14.61 12.21
C ASP A 58 19.51 13.34 11.76
N THR A 59 20.62 13.02 12.41
CA THR A 59 21.44 11.83 12.18
C THR A 59 21.18 10.68 13.16
N ASP A 60 20.38 10.90 14.20
CA ASP A 60 20.13 9.86 15.19
C ASP A 60 19.35 8.69 14.57
N PRO A 61 19.64 7.43 14.93
CA PRO A 61 18.86 6.28 14.47
C PRO A 61 17.39 6.40 14.86
N LEU A 62 16.50 6.19 13.89
CA LEU A 62 15.05 6.25 14.08
C LEU A 62 14.45 4.85 14.00
N PRO A 63 13.57 4.45 14.93
CA PRO A 63 12.77 3.24 14.77
C PRO A 63 11.96 3.29 13.46
N MET A 64 12.05 2.23 12.66
CA MET A 64 11.17 2.03 11.51
C MET A 64 9.81 1.50 11.98
N ILE A 65 8.76 1.82 11.25
CA ILE A 65 7.41 1.32 11.52
C ILE A 65 7.26 -0.04 10.85
N GLY A 66 6.71 -1.02 11.58
CA GLY A 66 6.28 -2.29 11.02
C GLY A 66 5.03 -2.10 10.18
N VAL A 67 5.05 -2.59 8.94
CA VAL A 67 4.02 -2.38 7.93
C VAL A 67 3.25 -3.67 7.69
N ALA A 68 3.96 -4.77 7.46
CA ALA A 68 3.38 -6.07 7.22
C ALA A 68 4.23 -7.19 7.81
N GLN A 69 3.55 -8.27 8.18
CA GLN A 69 4.17 -9.53 8.58
C GLN A 69 3.43 -10.66 7.87
N LEU A 70 4.12 -11.32 6.94
CA LEU A 70 3.55 -12.31 6.04
C LEU A 70 4.24 -13.66 6.25
N TYR A 71 3.46 -14.70 6.55
CA TYR A 71 3.94 -16.08 6.60
C TYR A 71 3.67 -16.76 5.27
N ARG A 72 4.65 -17.49 4.75
CA ARG A 72 4.49 -18.23 3.50
C ARG A 72 3.38 -19.28 3.54
N ARG A 73 3.06 -19.82 4.72
CA ARG A 73 1.94 -20.76 4.88
C ARG A 73 0.58 -20.10 4.61
N ASP A 74 0.48 -18.79 4.88
CA ASP A 74 -0.77 -18.01 4.72
C ASP A 74 -0.82 -17.33 3.33
N VAL A 75 0.36 -17.11 2.71
CA VAL A 75 0.53 -16.50 1.38
C VAL A 75 1.45 -17.40 0.54
N PRO A 76 0.95 -18.50 -0.04
CA PRO A 76 1.77 -19.50 -0.75
C PRO A 76 2.54 -18.92 -1.95
N ASP A 77 1.97 -17.93 -2.64
CA ASP A 77 2.57 -17.28 -3.82
C ASP A 77 3.60 -16.20 -3.47
N LEU A 78 3.84 -15.95 -2.18
CA LEU A 78 4.91 -15.05 -1.75
C LEU A 78 6.26 -15.57 -2.26
N LEU A 79 7.01 -14.73 -2.97
CA LEU A 79 8.33 -15.07 -3.50
C LEU A 79 9.22 -15.67 -2.42
N ALA A 80 10.07 -16.61 -2.82
CA ALA A 80 10.97 -17.26 -1.89
C ALA A 80 11.99 -16.26 -1.33
N GLY A 81 12.07 -16.20 -0.02
CA GLY A 81 13.17 -15.55 0.69
C GLY A 81 14.43 -16.41 0.73
N PRO A 82 15.46 -16.01 1.50
CA PRO A 82 16.62 -16.84 1.75
C PRO A 82 16.25 -18.23 2.30
N ASP A 83 17.12 -19.20 2.07
CA ASP A 83 16.88 -20.60 2.43
C ASP A 83 16.40 -20.80 3.89
N GLY A 84 15.27 -21.50 4.02
CA GLY A 84 14.64 -21.79 5.29
C GLY A 84 13.88 -20.62 5.92
N CYS A 85 13.81 -19.44 5.30
CA CYS A 85 12.99 -18.35 5.77
C CYS A 85 11.55 -18.49 5.27
N ASP A 86 10.61 -18.39 6.17
CA ASP A 86 9.17 -18.56 5.95
C ASP A 86 8.32 -17.38 6.44
N LEU A 87 8.98 -16.32 6.95
CA LEU A 87 8.36 -15.11 7.46
C LEU A 87 9.02 -13.89 6.84
N LEU A 88 8.24 -13.05 6.14
CA LEU A 88 8.63 -11.74 5.68
C LEU A 88 8.07 -10.68 6.62
N GLN A 89 8.93 -9.80 7.10
CA GLN A 89 8.56 -8.58 7.81
C GLN A 89 8.96 -7.36 6.97
N VAL A 90 8.03 -6.46 6.77
CA VAL A 90 8.21 -5.22 6.00
C VAL A 90 8.21 -4.04 6.95
N PHE A 91 9.22 -3.20 6.85
CA PHE A 91 9.35 -1.98 7.63
C PHE A 91 9.62 -0.80 6.71
N TRP A 92 9.16 0.39 7.10
CA TRP A 92 9.57 1.63 6.45
C TRP A 92 9.95 2.72 7.44
N CYS A 93 10.71 3.68 6.96
CA CYS A 93 10.95 4.91 7.69
C CYS A 93 9.68 5.78 7.67
N PRO A 94 9.25 6.34 8.80
CA PRO A 94 8.06 7.18 8.88
C PRO A 94 8.23 8.59 8.26
N PHE A 95 9.26 8.78 7.44
CA PHE A 95 9.54 10.03 6.73
C PHE A 95 9.73 9.74 5.25
N ASP A 96 9.19 10.60 4.40
CA ASP A 96 9.28 10.56 2.94
C ASP A 96 10.46 11.42 2.41
N ARG A 97 11.63 11.31 3.04
CA ARG A 97 12.76 12.21 2.78
C ARG A 97 14.05 11.48 2.47
N HIS A 98 13.93 10.44 1.65
CA HIS A 98 15.05 9.58 1.28
C HIS A 98 15.42 9.72 -0.19
N GLY A 99 16.61 9.19 -0.52
CA GLY A 99 17.13 9.17 -1.88
C GLY A 99 17.60 10.51 -2.40
N PRO A 100 18.07 10.54 -3.65
CA PRO A 100 18.73 11.74 -4.24
C PRO A 100 17.81 12.94 -4.37
N THR A 101 16.52 12.73 -4.54
CA THR A 101 15.51 13.80 -4.67
C THR A 101 15.03 14.33 -3.32
N GLY A 102 15.29 13.62 -2.22
CA GLY A 102 14.79 13.93 -0.89
C GLY A 102 13.27 13.74 -0.73
N TYR A 103 12.63 12.98 -1.63
CA TYR A 103 11.19 12.66 -1.60
C TYR A 103 10.93 11.15 -1.72
N GLY A 104 11.92 10.31 -1.46
CA GLY A 104 11.78 8.87 -1.53
C GLY A 104 11.42 8.24 -0.19
N MET A 105 11.04 6.98 -0.26
CA MET A 105 10.84 6.09 0.89
C MET A 105 12.12 5.33 1.22
N SER A 106 12.24 4.89 2.46
CA SER A 106 13.23 3.89 2.88
C SER A 106 12.50 2.68 3.44
N LEU A 107 12.68 1.54 2.79
CA LEU A 107 12.11 0.25 3.15
C LEU A 107 13.19 -0.69 3.66
N ASP A 108 12.84 -1.57 4.58
CA ASP A 108 13.68 -2.65 5.09
C ASP A 108 12.86 -3.95 5.09
N LEU A 109 13.30 -4.93 4.32
CA LEU A 109 12.68 -6.25 4.22
C LEU A 109 13.48 -7.23 5.08
N ARG A 110 12.82 -7.89 6.03
CA ARG A 110 13.44 -8.83 6.95
C ARG A 110 12.83 -10.21 6.78
N TRP A 111 13.61 -11.10 6.20
CA TRP A 111 13.28 -12.51 6.15
C TRP A 111 13.73 -13.22 7.43
N ARG A 112 12.86 -14.07 7.97
CA ARG A 112 13.14 -14.85 9.19
C ARG A 112 12.66 -16.29 9.04
N ARG A 113 13.22 -17.15 9.86
CA ARG A 113 12.63 -18.45 10.16
C ARG A 113 11.69 -18.29 11.33
N SER A 114 10.41 -18.56 11.15
CA SER A 114 9.40 -18.42 12.22
C SER A 114 9.72 -19.33 13.42
N SER A 115 10.32 -20.50 13.17
CA SER A 115 10.77 -21.43 14.19
C SER A 115 11.90 -20.92 15.10
N GLU A 116 12.64 -19.89 14.66
CA GLU A 116 13.73 -19.28 15.43
C GLU A 116 13.27 -18.05 16.22
N VAL A 117 12.00 -17.66 16.12
CA VAL A 117 11.42 -16.55 16.90
C VAL A 117 11.17 -17.01 18.32
N ALA A 118 12.11 -16.74 19.22
CA ALA A 118 12.03 -17.13 20.62
C ALA A 118 11.12 -16.23 21.46
N GLU A 119 11.11 -14.93 21.12
CA GLU A 119 10.32 -13.94 21.86
C GLU A 119 9.57 -13.01 20.87
N VAL A 120 8.32 -12.73 21.20
CA VAL A 120 7.50 -11.76 20.50
C VAL A 120 7.50 -10.46 21.31
N LEU A 121 7.80 -9.34 20.65
CA LEU A 121 7.77 -8.04 21.31
C LEU A 121 6.34 -7.72 21.76
N ALA A 122 6.17 -7.43 23.05
CA ALA A 122 4.87 -6.99 23.59
C ALA A 122 4.42 -5.64 22.98
N ALA A 123 5.37 -4.78 22.62
CA ALA A 123 5.12 -3.55 21.88
C ALA A 123 6.29 -3.27 20.94
N PRO A 124 6.03 -3.01 19.64
CA PRO A 124 7.08 -2.63 18.72
C PRO A 124 7.66 -1.25 19.08
N PRO A 125 8.96 -1.01 18.85
CA PRO A 125 9.55 0.31 18.98
C PRO A 125 8.81 1.32 18.11
N ARG A 126 8.41 2.46 18.69
CA ARG A 126 7.68 3.51 17.97
C ARG A 126 8.55 4.77 17.89
N PRO A 127 8.58 5.45 16.72
CA PRO A 127 9.19 6.76 16.61
C PRO A 127 8.40 7.77 17.46
N ALA A 128 9.10 8.73 18.07
CA ALA A 128 8.46 9.77 18.85
C ALA A 128 7.59 10.71 18.00
N VAL A 129 8.03 10.94 16.76
CA VAL A 129 7.30 11.70 15.74
C VAL A 129 7.48 11.05 14.37
N VAL A 130 6.54 11.32 13.46
CA VAL A 130 6.54 10.87 12.07
C VAL A 130 6.46 12.08 11.13
N GLY A 131 7.10 11.97 9.99
CA GLY A 131 7.13 13.05 8.99
C GLY A 131 5.89 13.09 8.11
N PHE A 132 5.29 11.91 7.87
CA PHE A 132 4.09 11.74 7.05
C PHE A 132 3.11 10.78 7.72
N GLU A 133 1.90 11.26 7.96
CA GLU A 133 0.84 10.52 8.69
C GLU A 133 0.38 9.27 7.96
N GLY A 134 0.33 9.29 6.63
CA GLY A 134 -0.03 8.13 5.81
C GLY A 134 0.93 6.93 5.95
N TYR A 135 2.10 7.12 6.58
CA TYR A 135 3.03 6.03 6.87
C TYR A 135 2.80 5.37 8.24
N VAL A 136 1.76 5.78 8.96
CA VAL A 136 1.36 5.15 10.24
C VAL A 136 0.18 4.22 9.98
N PRO A 137 0.38 2.89 9.85
CA PRO A 137 -0.73 1.98 9.60
C PRO A 137 -1.62 1.82 10.84
N GLU A 138 -2.91 1.62 10.62
CA GLU A 138 -3.80 1.03 11.61
C GLU A 138 -3.58 -0.48 11.65
N PRO A 139 -3.37 -1.07 12.83
CA PRO A 139 -3.18 -2.51 12.95
C PRO A 139 -4.45 -3.27 12.54
N CYS A 140 -4.30 -4.22 11.62
CA CYS A 140 -5.36 -5.12 11.20
C CYS A 140 -4.83 -6.53 10.98
N VAL A 141 -5.73 -7.49 10.90
CA VAL A 141 -5.43 -8.86 10.47
C VAL A 141 -5.68 -8.94 8.98
N LEU A 142 -4.73 -9.57 8.26
CA LEU A 142 -4.86 -9.80 6.82
C LEU A 142 -5.62 -11.11 6.58
N HIS A 143 -6.54 -11.08 5.63
CA HIS A 143 -7.29 -12.24 5.14
C HIS A 143 -6.92 -12.49 3.68
N PRO A 144 -5.82 -13.22 3.40
CA PRO A 144 -5.35 -13.40 2.03
C PRO A 144 -6.29 -14.30 1.25
N GLU A 145 -6.64 -13.86 0.04
CA GLU A 145 -7.32 -14.67 -0.95
C GLU A 145 -6.51 -14.73 -2.25
N GLN A 146 -6.65 -15.83 -2.97
CA GLN A 146 -5.92 -16.03 -4.22
C GLN A 146 -6.72 -15.43 -5.37
N VAL A 147 -6.08 -14.52 -6.11
CA VAL A 147 -6.67 -13.83 -7.26
C VAL A 147 -5.79 -13.98 -8.50
N ALA A 148 -6.38 -13.92 -9.69
CA ALA A 148 -5.68 -13.84 -10.95
C ALA A 148 -5.45 -12.40 -11.36
N THR A 149 -4.22 -12.02 -11.67
CA THR A 149 -3.87 -10.71 -12.18
C THR A 149 -3.21 -10.80 -13.55
N TYR A 150 -3.25 -9.72 -14.32
CA TYR A 150 -2.74 -9.67 -15.68
C TYR A 150 -1.72 -8.54 -15.85
N PRO A 151 -0.80 -8.63 -16.83
CA PRO A 151 0.18 -7.58 -17.08
C PRO A 151 -0.50 -6.24 -17.38
N PHE A 152 0.12 -5.14 -16.97
CA PHE A 152 -0.33 -3.80 -17.36
C PHE A 152 -0.44 -3.68 -18.89
N ALA A 153 -1.53 -3.11 -19.41
CA ALA A 153 -1.83 -3.07 -20.85
C ALA A 153 -0.68 -2.53 -21.70
N GLY A 154 0.05 -1.53 -21.20
CA GLY A 154 1.20 -0.96 -21.88
C GLY A 154 2.40 -1.89 -22.07
N LEU A 155 2.44 -3.03 -21.37
CA LEU A 155 3.48 -4.06 -21.50
C LEU A 155 3.09 -5.18 -22.48
N LEU A 156 1.85 -5.19 -22.95
CA LEU A 156 1.36 -6.21 -23.87
C LEU A 156 1.82 -5.96 -25.31
N PRO A 157 1.97 -7.01 -26.14
CA PRO A 157 2.14 -6.88 -27.58
C PRO A 157 1.02 -6.06 -28.20
N GLU A 158 1.33 -5.33 -29.26
CA GLU A 158 0.40 -4.40 -29.89
C GLU A 158 -0.86 -5.10 -30.46
N ASP A 159 -0.69 -6.29 -31.05
CA ASP A 159 -1.80 -7.10 -31.55
C ASP A 159 -2.76 -7.55 -30.43
N LEU A 160 -2.23 -7.87 -29.24
CA LEU A 160 -3.06 -8.22 -28.09
C LEU A 160 -3.78 -6.99 -27.53
N ARG A 161 -3.11 -5.84 -27.45
CA ARG A 161 -3.76 -4.59 -27.04
C ARG A 161 -4.90 -4.21 -27.97
N ALA A 162 -4.68 -4.30 -29.29
CA ALA A 162 -5.73 -4.02 -30.27
C ALA A 162 -6.95 -4.93 -30.11
N ARG A 163 -6.74 -6.21 -29.77
CA ARG A 163 -7.82 -7.15 -29.49
C ARG A 163 -8.56 -6.83 -28.20
N ILE A 164 -7.85 -6.35 -27.18
CA ILE A 164 -8.46 -5.91 -25.91
C ILE A 164 -9.33 -4.68 -26.16
N TYR A 165 -8.84 -3.68 -26.87
CA TYR A 165 -9.63 -2.50 -27.21
C TYR A 165 -10.89 -2.84 -28.01
N ALA A 166 -10.77 -3.71 -29.02
CA ALA A 166 -11.94 -4.16 -29.77
C ALA A 166 -12.97 -4.94 -28.93
N TRP A 167 -12.48 -5.64 -27.90
CA TRP A 167 -13.35 -6.32 -26.95
C TRP A 167 -14.06 -5.33 -26.01
N GLU A 168 -13.34 -4.31 -25.49
CA GLU A 168 -13.93 -3.25 -24.66
C GLU A 168 -14.98 -2.45 -25.45
N GLU A 169 -14.65 -2.04 -26.69
CA GLU A 169 -15.56 -1.31 -27.58
C GLU A 169 -16.86 -2.10 -27.84
N ALA A 170 -16.74 -3.42 -28.08
CA ALA A 170 -17.94 -4.25 -28.29
C ALA A 170 -18.81 -4.37 -27.03
N LEU A 171 -18.21 -4.39 -25.84
CA LEU A 171 -18.96 -4.43 -24.58
C LEU A 171 -19.64 -3.09 -24.27
N GLU A 172 -18.98 -1.97 -24.57
CA GLU A 172 -19.60 -0.64 -24.46
C GLU A 172 -20.80 -0.49 -25.40
N GLU A 173 -20.68 -0.94 -26.65
CA GLU A 173 -21.79 -0.93 -27.62
C GLU A 173 -22.99 -1.78 -27.11
N GLU A 174 -22.73 -2.99 -26.57
CA GLU A 174 -23.78 -3.83 -25.97
C GLU A 174 -24.44 -3.17 -24.74
N ALA A 175 -23.66 -2.49 -23.92
CA ALA A 175 -24.17 -1.80 -22.74
C ALA A 175 -25.04 -0.59 -23.10
N GLU A 176 -24.66 0.17 -24.16
CA GLU A 176 -25.44 1.32 -24.65
C GLU A 176 -26.80 0.92 -25.26
N GLU A 177 -26.89 -0.30 -25.82
CA GLU A 177 -28.16 -0.84 -26.35
C GLU A 177 -29.15 -1.25 -25.24
N THR A 178 -28.65 -1.53 -24.03
CA THR A 178 -29.45 -1.84 -22.86
C THR A 178 -29.75 -0.55 -22.08
N VAL A 179 -30.98 -0.02 -22.24
CA VAL A 179 -31.46 1.20 -21.55
C VAL A 179 -31.77 0.84 -20.07
N ASP A 180 -30.75 0.51 -19.30
CA ASP A 180 -30.87 0.26 -17.86
C ASP A 180 -29.85 1.15 -17.13
N ASP A 181 -30.33 2.25 -16.54
CA ASP A 181 -29.50 3.21 -15.82
C ASP A 181 -28.85 2.59 -14.54
N ASP A 182 -29.32 1.43 -14.09
CA ASP A 182 -28.79 0.68 -12.94
C ASP A 182 -27.88 -0.50 -13.36
N ALA A 183 -27.63 -0.67 -14.67
CA ALA A 183 -26.71 -1.73 -15.14
C ALA A 183 -25.28 -1.47 -14.66
N PRO A 184 -24.54 -2.52 -14.28
CA PRO A 184 -23.12 -2.36 -13.95
C PRO A 184 -22.34 -1.87 -15.18
N GLU A 185 -21.35 -1.00 -14.95
CA GLU A 185 -20.44 -0.57 -16.01
C GLU A 185 -19.76 -1.76 -16.70
N ALA A 186 -19.55 -1.65 -18.02
CA ALA A 186 -18.87 -2.69 -18.77
C ALA A 186 -17.44 -2.91 -18.22
N PRO A 187 -16.99 -4.17 -18.05
CA PRO A 187 -15.68 -4.45 -17.52
C PRO A 187 -14.59 -3.98 -18.48
N THR A 188 -13.51 -3.41 -17.92
CA THR A 188 -12.33 -2.99 -18.68
C THR A 188 -11.11 -3.83 -18.29
N TYR A 189 -10.20 -4.02 -19.24
CA TYR A 189 -8.95 -4.71 -18.95
C TYR A 189 -8.13 -3.98 -17.88
N GLN A 190 -8.16 -2.66 -17.92
CA GLN A 190 -7.37 -1.86 -17.00
C GLN A 190 -7.87 -1.99 -15.56
N HIS A 191 -9.14 -1.76 -15.31
CA HIS A 191 -9.68 -1.67 -13.96
C HIS A 191 -10.03 -3.04 -13.37
N ASP A 192 -10.52 -3.96 -14.20
CA ASP A 192 -10.99 -5.27 -13.72
C ASP A 192 -9.93 -6.37 -13.77
N LEU A 193 -8.84 -6.19 -14.53
CA LEU A 193 -7.86 -7.26 -14.74
C LEU A 193 -6.41 -6.88 -14.43
N SER A 194 -5.96 -5.66 -14.80
CA SER A 194 -4.52 -5.35 -14.79
C SER A 194 -4.06 -4.35 -13.72
N ILE A 195 -4.98 -3.59 -13.12
CA ILE A 195 -4.66 -2.68 -12.00
C ILE A 195 -5.52 -3.03 -10.79
N PRO A 196 -5.38 -4.24 -10.25
CA PRO A 196 -6.13 -4.61 -9.05
C PRO A 196 -5.72 -3.73 -7.88
N PRO A 197 -6.68 -3.23 -7.09
CA PRO A 197 -6.40 -2.49 -5.86
C PRO A 197 -5.95 -3.42 -4.75
N GLY A 198 -5.67 -2.85 -3.59
CA GLY A 198 -5.38 -3.57 -2.37
C GLY A 198 -3.93 -4.05 -2.23
N TRP A 199 -3.66 -4.67 -1.11
CA TRP A 199 -2.36 -5.24 -0.81
C TRP A 199 -2.24 -6.61 -1.46
N ARG A 200 -1.14 -6.85 -2.16
CA ARG A 200 -0.94 -8.10 -2.92
C ARG A 200 0.48 -8.62 -2.76
N ALA A 201 0.64 -9.93 -2.80
CA ALA A 201 1.93 -10.61 -2.91
C ALA A 201 2.06 -11.25 -4.30
N GLY A 202 3.12 -10.92 -5.04
CA GLY A 202 3.35 -11.41 -6.40
C GLY A 202 2.46 -10.75 -7.46
N GLY A 203 2.27 -11.44 -8.59
CA GLY A 203 1.50 -10.95 -9.73
C GLY A 203 2.26 -9.92 -10.57
N PHE A 204 1.53 -8.96 -11.13
CA PHE A 204 2.07 -7.93 -12.01
C PHE A 204 1.98 -6.55 -11.38
N ALA A 205 3.01 -5.73 -11.58
CA ALA A 205 3.00 -4.34 -11.16
C ALA A 205 2.10 -3.49 -12.07
N SER A 206 1.33 -2.62 -11.46
CA SER A 206 0.63 -1.55 -12.19
C SER A 206 1.59 -0.41 -12.55
N TRP A 207 1.32 0.25 -13.68
CA TRP A 207 2.11 1.39 -14.17
C TRP A 207 1.19 2.56 -14.57
N HIS A 208 0.13 2.78 -13.80
CA HIS A 208 -0.95 3.69 -14.18
C HIS A 208 -0.64 5.18 -13.95
N LYS A 209 0.44 5.50 -13.21
CA LYS A 209 0.86 6.91 -12.97
C LYS A 209 2.16 7.28 -13.68
N THR A 210 2.95 6.31 -14.11
CA THR A 210 4.20 6.52 -14.82
C THR A 210 4.35 5.51 -15.96
N ASP A 211 5.19 5.81 -16.93
CA ASP A 211 5.56 4.80 -17.93
C ASP A 211 6.24 3.60 -17.31
N PRO A 212 6.03 2.37 -17.86
CA PRO A 212 6.72 1.18 -17.43
C PRO A 212 8.25 1.36 -17.47
N SER A 213 8.90 0.99 -16.39
CA SER A 213 10.36 1.08 -16.27
C SER A 213 10.95 -0.28 -15.88
N PRO A 214 12.03 -0.73 -16.55
CA PRO A 214 12.69 -1.97 -16.18
C PRO A 214 13.12 -1.97 -14.72
N MET A 215 12.72 -3.01 -14.00
CA MET A 215 13.10 -3.24 -12.61
C MET A 215 14.19 -4.30 -12.53
N ASP A 216 15.38 -3.93 -13.04
CA ASP A 216 16.55 -4.80 -12.98
C ASP A 216 17.33 -4.63 -11.68
N CYS A 217 17.87 -5.73 -11.16
CA CYS A 217 18.69 -5.72 -9.96
C CYS A 217 19.97 -4.90 -10.19
N ARG A 218 20.23 -3.96 -9.30
CA ARG A 218 21.43 -3.10 -9.40
C ARG A 218 22.74 -3.85 -9.17
N THR A 219 22.67 -5.08 -8.63
CA THR A 219 23.86 -5.90 -8.32
C THR A 219 24.19 -6.89 -9.41
N CYS A 220 23.18 -7.61 -9.95
CA CYS A 220 23.40 -8.68 -10.94
C CYS A 220 22.71 -8.45 -12.28
N THR A 221 22.03 -7.32 -12.46
CA THR A 221 21.29 -6.94 -13.68
C THR A 221 20.15 -7.89 -14.09
N ALA A 222 19.84 -8.90 -13.28
CA ALA A 222 18.70 -9.77 -13.55
C ALA A 222 17.38 -8.99 -13.37
N PRO A 223 16.35 -9.27 -14.20
CA PRO A 223 15.03 -8.72 -13.96
C PRO A 223 14.51 -9.15 -12.58
N MET A 224 13.82 -8.26 -11.92
CA MET A 224 13.27 -8.48 -10.57
C MET A 224 11.78 -8.76 -10.68
N ASP A 225 11.30 -9.64 -9.81
CA ASP A 225 9.90 -9.98 -9.70
C ASP A 225 9.18 -9.09 -8.69
N LEU A 226 7.88 -8.86 -8.90
CA LEU A 226 7.05 -8.16 -7.94
C LEU A 226 6.91 -9.04 -6.68
N LEU A 227 7.41 -8.55 -5.55
CA LEU A 227 7.30 -9.22 -4.26
C LEU A 227 5.97 -8.86 -3.58
N LEU A 228 5.66 -7.57 -3.54
CA LEU A 228 4.56 -7.02 -2.75
C LEU A 228 4.08 -5.71 -3.37
N THR A 229 2.78 -5.52 -3.39
CA THR A 229 2.14 -4.21 -3.58
C THR A 229 1.49 -3.79 -2.28
N ILE A 230 1.73 -2.55 -1.85
CA ILE A 230 1.05 -1.89 -0.74
C ILE A 230 0.22 -0.77 -1.33
N ASP A 231 -1.09 -0.88 -1.24
CA ASP A 231 -2.02 0.11 -1.77
C ASP A 231 -2.54 1.03 -0.67
N SER A 232 -2.89 2.25 -1.05
CA SER A 232 -3.57 3.20 -0.16
C SER A 232 -5.04 2.85 0.06
N LYS A 233 -5.62 2.01 -0.79
CA LYS A 233 -7.01 1.55 -0.73
C LYS A 233 -7.07 0.05 -0.88
N GLU A 234 -8.06 -0.59 -0.28
CA GLU A 234 -8.35 -1.99 -0.54
C GLU A 234 -9.22 -2.16 -1.79
N TRP A 235 -10.19 -1.27 -1.97
CA TRP A 235 -10.99 -1.11 -3.17
C TRP A 235 -11.67 0.28 -3.18
N ASP A 236 -12.24 0.68 -4.31
CA ASP A 236 -13.05 1.90 -4.46
C ASP A 236 -14.19 1.70 -5.47
N GLY A 237 -14.92 2.77 -5.79
CA GLY A 237 -16.05 2.71 -6.71
C GLY A 237 -15.69 2.21 -8.12
N GLY A 238 -14.50 2.57 -8.62
CA GLY A 238 -13.99 2.12 -9.94
C GLY A 238 -13.36 0.73 -9.92
N SER A 239 -13.19 0.12 -8.75
CA SER A 239 -12.60 -1.21 -8.57
C SER A 239 -13.47 -2.15 -7.74
N GLY A 240 -14.79 -1.97 -7.83
CA GLY A 240 -15.77 -2.77 -7.07
C GLY A 240 -15.75 -4.27 -7.39
N SER A 241 -15.29 -4.66 -8.58
CA SER A 241 -15.05 -6.06 -8.97
C SER A 241 -13.97 -6.75 -8.10
N TRP A 242 -13.13 -5.99 -7.43
CA TRP A 242 -12.03 -6.45 -6.56
C TRP A 242 -12.37 -6.41 -5.07
N LYS A 243 -13.63 -6.20 -4.70
CA LYS A 243 -14.01 -6.24 -3.28
C LYS A 243 -13.61 -7.56 -2.64
N PRO A 244 -13.00 -7.53 -1.43
CA PRO A 244 -12.78 -8.73 -0.63
C PRO A 244 -14.09 -9.50 -0.40
N ILE A 245 -14.00 -10.82 -0.23
CA ILE A 245 -15.16 -11.69 -0.01
C ILE A 245 -15.98 -11.21 1.20
N GLU A 246 -15.33 -10.73 2.23
CA GLU A 246 -15.95 -10.22 3.47
C GLU A 246 -16.70 -8.90 3.26
N GLU A 247 -16.45 -8.18 2.17
CA GLU A 247 -16.98 -6.84 1.92
C GLU A 247 -17.94 -6.78 0.71
N GLN A 248 -18.30 -7.91 0.12
CA GLN A 248 -19.13 -7.99 -1.09
C GLN A 248 -20.49 -7.26 -0.94
N ASP A 249 -21.07 -7.29 0.26
CA ASP A 249 -22.35 -6.64 0.56
C ASP A 249 -22.25 -5.12 0.79
N LEU A 250 -21.05 -4.56 0.87
CA LEU A 250 -20.86 -3.12 1.07
C LEU A 250 -21.17 -2.35 -0.21
N PRO A 251 -21.73 -1.13 -0.11
CA PRO A 251 -22.02 -0.29 -1.27
C PRO A 251 -20.77 0.05 -2.09
N THR A 252 -20.83 -0.10 -3.41
CA THR A 252 -19.70 0.13 -4.33
C THR A 252 -19.22 1.59 -4.42
N HIS A 253 -20.07 2.56 -4.06
CA HIS A 253 -19.70 3.97 -4.05
C HIS A 253 -18.75 4.37 -2.90
N ARG A 254 -18.46 3.45 -1.98
CA ARG A 254 -17.48 3.64 -0.91
C ARG A 254 -16.09 3.19 -1.39
N PHE A 255 -15.10 3.62 -0.66
CA PHE A 255 -13.75 3.06 -0.74
C PHE A 255 -13.34 2.56 0.65
N ALA A 256 -12.50 1.53 0.68
CA ALA A 256 -12.02 0.95 1.93
C ALA A 256 -10.54 1.27 2.15
N THR A 257 -10.23 1.81 3.31
CA THR A 257 -8.87 2.12 3.77
C THR A 257 -8.59 1.49 5.15
N PRO A 258 -8.76 0.17 5.31
CA PRO A 258 -8.68 -0.47 6.64
C PRO A 258 -7.32 -0.28 7.31
N THR A 259 -6.26 -0.14 6.53
CA THR A 259 -4.91 0.08 7.03
C THR A 259 -4.58 1.55 7.29
N GLU A 260 -5.39 2.50 6.81
CA GLU A 260 -5.14 3.95 6.85
C GLU A 260 -3.75 4.34 6.29
N VAL A 261 -3.16 3.49 5.48
CA VAL A 261 -1.89 3.75 4.80
C VAL A 261 -2.17 4.60 3.56
N ALA A 262 -1.33 5.61 3.35
CA ALA A 262 -1.31 6.36 2.10
C ALA A 262 0.13 6.42 1.57
N VAL A 263 0.35 5.96 0.34
CA VAL A 263 1.65 5.98 -0.33
C VAL A 263 1.59 6.90 -1.54
N GLY A 264 2.59 7.78 -1.66
CA GLY A 264 2.57 8.81 -2.71
C GLY A 264 1.33 9.69 -2.60
N ASN A 265 0.64 9.89 -3.72
CA ASN A 265 -0.64 10.60 -3.77
C ASN A 265 -1.79 9.57 -3.92
N TRP A 266 -2.14 8.89 -2.83
CA TRP A 266 -3.15 7.81 -2.81
C TRP A 266 -2.90 6.73 -3.88
N GLY A 267 -1.66 6.30 -3.98
CA GLY A 267 -1.20 5.36 -4.99
C GLY A 267 -0.84 3.99 -4.41
N GLN A 268 -0.11 3.24 -5.23
CA GLN A 268 0.39 1.90 -4.92
C GLN A 268 1.91 1.91 -4.85
N LEU A 269 2.47 1.32 -3.80
CA LEU A 269 3.90 1.04 -3.66
C LEU A 269 4.16 -0.38 -4.14
N ASN A 270 4.83 -0.53 -5.27
CA ASN A 270 5.29 -1.81 -5.80
C ASN A 270 6.71 -2.08 -5.32
N VAL A 271 6.94 -3.20 -4.65
CA VAL A 271 8.24 -3.64 -4.14
C VAL A 271 8.71 -4.84 -4.94
N PHE A 272 9.92 -4.75 -5.51
CA PHE A 272 10.49 -5.78 -6.37
C PHE A 272 11.68 -6.46 -5.67
N ALA A 273 11.76 -7.78 -5.78
CA ALA A 273 12.83 -8.59 -5.25
C ALA A 273 13.64 -9.25 -6.36
N CYS A 274 14.95 -9.33 -6.15
CA CYS A 274 15.85 -10.06 -7.04
C CYS A 274 15.66 -11.56 -6.83
N PRO A 275 15.81 -12.40 -7.90
CA PRO A 275 15.88 -13.85 -7.75
C PRO A 275 16.99 -14.34 -6.80
N VAL A 276 18.02 -13.51 -6.58
CA VAL A 276 19.04 -13.73 -5.55
C VAL A 276 18.62 -13.00 -4.26
N PRO A 277 18.14 -13.70 -3.23
CA PRO A 277 17.48 -13.07 -2.06
C PRO A 277 18.38 -12.16 -1.21
N SER A 278 19.71 -12.25 -1.35
CA SER A 278 20.64 -11.37 -0.65
C SER A 278 20.84 -10.02 -1.34
N HIS A 279 20.34 -9.84 -2.55
CA HIS A 279 20.46 -8.58 -3.28
C HIS A 279 19.41 -7.57 -2.81
N PRO A 280 19.72 -6.25 -2.92
CA PRO A 280 18.79 -5.20 -2.53
C PRO A 280 17.48 -5.25 -3.33
N HIS A 281 16.37 -5.00 -2.68
CA HIS A 281 15.08 -4.75 -3.33
C HIS A 281 15.06 -3.40 -4.05
N ARG A 282 14.09 -3.23 -4.94
CA ARG A 282 13.74 -1.93 -5.56
C ARG A 282 12.25 -1.67 -5.32
N TRP A 283 11.83 -0.44 -5.51
CA TRP A 283 10.43 -0.06 -5.41
C TRP A 283 10.09 1.03 -6.42
N SER A 284 8.79 1.14 -6.70
CA SER A 284 8.17 2.18 -7.51
C SER A 284 6.83 2.57 -6.88
N ILE A 285 6.46 3.82 -6.94
CA ILE A 285 5.13 4.30 -6.54
C ILE A 285 4.35 4.66 -7.82
N GLN A 286 3.16 4.11 -7.89
CA GLN A 286 2.22 4.27 -8.99
C GLN A 286 0.92 4.90 -8.49
#